data_a17e1eff6193e1676b6165f4c592f4c1
#
_entry.id   a17e1eff6193e1676b6165f4c592f4c1
#
_cell.length_a   1.000
_cell.length_b   1.000
_cell.length_c   1.000
_cell.angle_alpha   90.00
_cell.angle_beta   90.00
_cell.angle_gamma   90.00
#
_symmetry.space_group_name_H-M   'P 1'
#
loop_
_entity.id
_entity.type
_entity.pdbx_description
1 polymer ?
#
loop_
_entity_poly.entity_id
_entity_poly.type
_entity_poly.pdbx_seq_one_letter_code
_entity_poly.pdbx_strand_id
1 'polypeptide(L)'
;MCIRDRLRSDPAANVAGGAALLAAAQRELGEPVSADPADWYGAVALFSGAEDRATAAAYANDVYGVMRTGGERFTDAGQRVVLAAQPELTADTGTLAGAGLRAAAAGETECPASVSCEWIPAPYEEFGEGDYGNHDLGNRPESQSIEYIVVHDTEGAWEGVLDLVQDPTYVSWNYSLRSTDGHIAQHLKAKDVGWHAGNWYVNAKSIGLEHEGFLANPDAWYTEAMYRSSARLVKYLARAYGIPLDRQHILGHDTVPGPTTATIRGMHTDPGPYWDWRHYFELLGRPFEATAGKKGGVVTIRPDYAEHQPQYTGCTTAGQPCPAHGSSAVRLHSGPGPSYPLIKDVGLGTTPSTGVNDLSSRVSTGQQYAVAGRDGDWTAIWYLGQKAWFHNPAKQPTAVNATGLVVTAKDGLESVPVYGRAYPEASAYPAGVP
;
A
#
# COMPACT_ATOMS: atom_id res chain seq x y z
N MET A 1 -24.59 -0.63 26.10
CA MET A 1 -23.78 -0.48 24.87
C MET A 1 -24.14 0.87 24.26
N CYS A 2 -23.14 1.76 24.11
CA CYS A 2 -23.34 3.07 23.49
C CYS A 2 -23.70 2.90 22.01
N ILE A 3 -24.47 3.83 21.42
CA ILE A 3 -24.78 3.80 19.97
C ILE A 3 -23.49 3.71 19.14
N ARG A 4 -22.46 4.45 19.52
CA ARG A 4 -21.14 4.43 18.88
C ARG A 4 -20.51 3.02 18.86
N ASP A 5 -20.61 2.28 19.97
CA ASP A 5 -20.04 0.92 20.07
C ASP A 5 -20.81 -0.05 19.16
N ARG A 6 -22.13 0.12 19.08
CA ARG A 6 -22.98 -0.70 18.21
C ARG A 6 -22.69 -0.45 16.73
N LEU A 7 -22.45 0.80 16.32
CA LEU A 7 -22.09 1.12 14.93
C LEU A 7 -20.73 0.52 14.52
N ARG A 8 -19.82 0.28 15.48
CA ARG A 8 -18.52 -0.33 15.23
C ARG A 8 -18.53 -1.86 15.21
N SER A 9 -19.44 -2.48 15.94
CA SER A 9 -19.42 -3.93 16.17
C SER A 9 -20.55 -4.70 15.47
N ASP A 10 -21.56 -3.99 14.93
CA ASP A 10 -22.72 -4.59 14.26
C ASP A 10 -22.80 -4.07 12.81
N PRO A 11 -22.45 -4.90 11.80
CA PRO A 11 -22.46 -4.50 10.40
C PRO A 11 -23.81 -3.96 9.91
N ALA A 12 -24.93 -4.52 10.39
CA ALA A 12 -26.25 -4.04 10.01
C ALA A 12 -26.54 -2.65 10.57
N ALA A 13 -26.12 -2.39 11.83
CA ALA A 13 -26.24 -1.07 12.44
C ALA A 13 -25.31 -0.05 11.75
N ASN A 14 -24.11 -0.47 11.34
CA ASN A 14 -23.18 0.37 10.58
C ASN A 14 -23.78 0.82 9.24
N VAL A 15 -24.31 -0.10 8.43
CA VAL A 15 -24.97 0.20 7.15
C VAL A 15 -26.18 1.11 7.35
N ALA A 16 -27.02 0.84 8.36
CA ALA A 16 -28.17 1.69 8.68
C ALA A 16 -27.74 3.11 9.11
N GLY A 17 -26.64 3.21 9.87
CA GLY A 17 -26.02 4.48 10.25
C GLY A 17 -25.52 5.28 9.06
N GLY A 18 -24.82 4.63 8.13
CA GLY A 18 -24.38 5.23 6.87
C GLY A 18 -25.54 5.74 6.01
N ALA A 19 -26.60 4.95 5.88
CA ALA A 19 -27.82 5.35 5.16
C ALA A 19 -28.50 6.58 5.83
N ALA A 20 -28.52 6.63 7.16
CA ALA A 20 -29.06 7.79 7.90
C ALA A 20 -28.23 9.06 7.67
N LEU A 21 -26.91 8.95 7.61
CA LEU A 21 -26.00 10.06 7.30
C LEU A 21 -26.21 10.57 5.88
N LEU A 22 -26.31 9.67 4.89
CA LEU A 22 -26.64 10.06 3.51
C LEU A 22 -27.98 10.78 3.43
N ALA A 23 -29.02 10.28 4.11
CA ALA A 23 -30.34 10.93 4.14
C ALA A 23 -30.29 12.29 4.87
N ALA A 24 -29.43 12.47 5.86
CA ALA A 24 -29.22 13.76 6.51
C ALA A 24 -28.54 14.75 5.54
N ALA A 25 -27.46 14.35 4.86
CA ALA A 25 -26.77 15.14 3.87
C ALA A 25 -27.70 15.56 2.71
N GLN A 26 -28.56 14.65 2.23
CA GLN A 26 -29.53 14.96 1.19
C GLN A 26 -30.52 16.07 1.60
N ARG A 27 -30.99 16.03 2.86
CA ARG A 27 -31.87 17.09 3.40
C ARG A 27 -31.14 18.41 3.61
N GLU A 28 -29.86 18.37 4.03
CA GLU A 28 -29.02 19.56 4.19
C GLU A 28 -28.82 20.29 2.86
N LEU A 29 -28.68 19.54 1.77
CA LEU A 29 -28.62 20.08 0.41
C LEU A 29 -29.95 20.66 -0.09
N GLY A 30 -31.05 20.43 0.64
CA GLY A 30 -32.41 20.80 0.21
C GLY A 30 -32.98 19.87 -0.87
N GLU A 31 -32.35 18.72 -1.09
CA GLU A 31 -32.75 17.74 -2.10
C GLU A 31 -33.74 16.72 -1.53
N PRO A 32 -34.67 16.20 -2.35
CA PRO A 32 -35.64 15.21 -1.91
C PRO A 32 -34.96 13.87 -1.59
N VAL A 33 -35.47 13.14 -0.59
CA VAL A 33 -35.11 11.75 -0.35
C VAL A 33 -35.76 10.88 -1.41
N SER A 34 -35.04 10.65 -2.49
CA SER A 34 -35.52 9.95 -3.69
C SER A 34 -35.24 8.44 -3.62
N ALA A 35 -36.02 7.65 -4.38
CA ALA A 35 -35.73 6.26 -4.65
C ALA A 35 -34.74 6.08 -5.82
N ASP A 36 -34.49 7.14 -6.61
CA ASP A 36 -33.54 7.12 -7.70
C ASP A 36 -32.14 7.43 -7.18
N PRO A 37 -31.17 6.50 -7.30
CA PRO A 37 -29.83 6.76 -6.89
C PRO A 37 -29.14 7.92 -7.65
N ALA A 38 -29.62 8.30 -8.82
CA ALA A 38 -29.08 9.43 -9.59
C ALA A 38 -29.13 10.75 -8.80
N ASP A 39 -30.15 10.94 -7.97
CA ASP A 39 -30.40 12.18 -7.22
C ASP A 39 -29.50 12.37 -5.99
N TRP A 40 -28.69 11.35 -5.63
CA TRP A 40 -27.92 11.34 -4.40
C TRP A 40 -26.46 11.77 -4.54
N TYR A 41 -26.07 12.23 -5.71
CA TYR A 41 -24.66 12.56 -5.97
C TYR A 41 -24.07 13.56 -4.97
N GLY A 42 -24.79 14.64 -4.67
CA GLY A 42 -24.36 15.64 -3.69
C GLY A 42 -24.23 15.07 -2.27
N ALA A 43 -25.20 14.25 -1.83
CA ALA A 43 -25.15 13.59 -0.52
C ALA A 43 -23.99 12.58 -0.42
N VAL A 44 -23.73 11.82 -1.48
CA VAL A 44 -22.59 10.89 -1.55
C VAL A 44 -21.28 11.67 -1.50
N ALA A 45 -21.19 12.81 -2.20
CA ALA A 45 -20.03 13.69 -2.15
C ALA A 45 -19.76 14.22 -0.72
N LEU A 46 -20.80 14.72 -0.04
CA LEU A 46 -20.70 15.19 1.36
C LEU A 46 -20.35 14.06 2.35
N PHE A 47 -20.79 12.83 2.07
CA PHE A 47 -20.49 11.66 2.91
C PHE A 47 -18.98 11.37 3.01
N SER A 48 -18.18 11.81 2.03
CA SER A 48 -16.72 11.71 2.08
C SER A 48 -16.10 12.46 3.27
N GLY A 49 -16.78 13.48 3.79
CA GLY A 49 -16.22 14.41 4.76
C GLY A 49 -15.22 15.41 4.17
N ALA A 50 -15.06 15.43 2.85
CA ALA A 50 -14.13 16.33 2.17
C ALA A 50 -14.54 17.81 2.34
N GLU A 51 -13.56 18.67 2.53
CA GLU A 51 -13.77 20.12 2.71
C GLU A 51 -13.80 20.89 1.40
N ASP A 52 -13.29 20.29 0.32
CA ASP A 52 -13.27 20.91 -1.01
C ASP A 52 -14.11 20.12 -2.02
N ARG A 53 -14.61 20.84 -3.03
CA ARG A 53 -15.49 20.30 -4.07
C ARG A 53 -14.84 19.25 -4.95
N ALA A 54 -13.53 19.35 -5.23
CA ALA A 54 -12.86 18.42 -6.13
C ALA A 54 -12.70 17.05 -5.48
N THR A 55 -12.31 17.00 -4.20
CA THR A 55 -12.23 15.77 -3.41
C THR A 55 -13.61 15.12 -3.28
N ALA A 56 -14.61 15.88 -2.86
CA ALA A 56 -15.98 15.41 -2.71
C ALA A 56 -16.52 14.82 -4.03
N ALA A 57 -16.32 15.53 -5.14
CA ALA A 57 -16.72 15.05 -6.46
C ALA A 57 -15.95 13.80 -6.90
N ALA A 58 -14.65 13.71 -6.63
CA ALA A 58 -13.83 12.54 -6.95
C ALA A 58 -14.34 11.29 -6.21
N TYR A 59 -14.62 11.42 -4.91
CA TYR A 59 -15.22 10.37 -4.10
C TYR A 59 -16.58 9.91 -4.67
N ALA A 60 -17.50 10.85 -4.94
CA ALA A 60 -18.80 10.51 -5.51
C ALA A 60 -18.68 9.83 -6.87
N ASN A 61 -17.78 10.33 -7.75
CA ASN A 61 -17.51 9.72 -9.05
C ASN A 61 -17.05 8.27 -8.93
N ASP A 62 -16.26 7.94 -7.91
CA ASP A 62 -15.81 6.59 -7.64
C ASP A 62 -16.95 5.68 -7.20
N VAL A 63 -17.78 6.15 -6.27
CA VAL A 63 -18.97 5.42 -5.82
C VAL A 63 -19.89 5.12 -7.01
N TYR A 64 -20.21 6.12 -7.81
CA TYR A 64 -21.02 5.95 -9.02
C TYR A 64 -20.36 5.08 -10.09
N GLY A 65 -19.03 5.12 -10.18
CA GLY A 65 -18.24 4.21 -11.01
C GLY A 65 -18.46 2.76 -10.62
N VAL A 66 -18.35 2.45 -9.34
CA VAL A 66 -18.63 1.10 -8.80
C VAL A 66 -20.09 0.70 -9.00
N MET A 67 -21.04 1.60 -8.80
CA MET A 67 -22.46 1.30 -9.05
C MET A 67 -22.72 0.95 -10.52
N ARG A 68 -22.09 1.66 -11.47
CA ARG A 68 -22.23 1.35 -12.90
C ARG A 68 -21.63 0.00 -13.29
N THR A 69 -20.47 -0.33 -12.75
CA THR A 69 -19.77 -1.58 -13.11
C THR A 69 -20.25 -2.78 -12.31
N GLY A 70 -20.86 -2.56 -11.15
CA GLY A 70 -21.11 -3.58 -10.16
C GLY A 70 -19.84 -4.02 -9.45
N GLY A 71 -19.98 -4.91 -8.50
CA GLY A 71 -18.85 -5.47 -7.78
C GLY A 71 -19.26 -6.59 -6.83
N GLU A 72 -18.27 -7.33 -6.38
CA GLU A 72 -18.42 -8.39 -5.39
C GLU A 72 -17.30 -8.25 -4.36
N ARG A 73 -17.65 -8.37 -3.09
CA ARG A 73 -16.72 -8.36 -1.97
C ARG A 73 -17.13 -9.38 -0.93
N PHE A 74 -16.17 -9.92 -0.22
CA PHE A 74 -16.40 -10.65 1.01
C PHE A 74 -16.07 -9.74 2.19
N THR A 75 -16.97 -9.71 3.18
CA THR A 75 -16.73 -9.01 4.46
C THR A 75 -15.75 -9.82 5.30
N ASP A 76 -15.17 -9.20 6.33
CA ASP A 76 -14.27 -9.87 7.29
C ASP A 76 -14.96 -11.01 8.04
N ALA A 77 -16.30 -10.97 8.13
CA ALA A 77 -17.12 -12.07 8.64
C ALA A 77 -17.39 -13.18 7.59
N GLY A 78 -16.78 -13.11 6.40
CA GLY A 78 -16.96 -14.08 5.32
C GLY A 78 -18.29 -13.97 4.58
N GLN A 79 -19.05 -12.90 4.77
CA GLN A 79 -20.30 -12.67 4.05
C GLN A 79 -20.01 -12.17 2.64
N ARG A 80 -20.54 -12.83 1.64
CA ARG A 80 -20.50 -12.39 0.25
C ARG A 80 -21.50 -11.26 0.01
N VAL A 81 -21.01 -10.09 -0.40
CA VAL A 81 -21.82 -8.93 -0.79
C VAL A 81 -21.67 -8.73 -2.29
N VAL A 82 -22.79 -8.64 -3.00
CA VAL A 82 -22.81 -8.42 -4.46
C VAL A 82 -23.60 -7.15 -4.75
N LEU A 83 -22.97 -6.23 -5.48
CA LEU A 83 -23.60 -5.06 -6.05
C LEU A 83 -23.84 -5.31 -7.55
N ALA A 84 -25.10 -5.35 -7.95
CA ALA A 84 -25.46 -5.51 -9.36
C ALA A 84 -25.03 -4.26 -10.15
N ALA A 85 -24.50 -4.49 -11.36
CA ALA A 85 -24.13 -3.39 -12.25
C ALA A 85 -25.36 -2.58 -12.70
N GLN A 86 -25.23 -1.27 -12.75
CA GLN A 86 -26.22 -0.32 -13.27
C GLN A 86 -25.58 0.54 -14.37
N PRO A 87 -25.29 0.01 -15.56
CA PRO A 87 -24.46 0.68 -16.57
C PRO A 87 -25.07 1.98 -17.08
N GLU A 88 -26.41 2.12 -17.04
CA GLU A 88 -27.12 3.31 -17.48
C GLU A 88 -27.24 4.40 -16.41
N LEU A 89 -26.76 4.15 -15.18
CA LEU A 89 -26.84 5.10 -14.09
C LEU A 89 -26.05 6.37 -14.41
N THR A 90 -26.76 7.49 -14.51
CA THR A 90 -26.18 8.82 -14.72
C THR A 90 -26.44 9.67 -13.48
N ALA A 91 -25.39 10.08 -12.80
CA ALA A 91 -25.48 10.88 -11.59
C ALA A 91 -25.93 12.32 -11.92
N ASP A 92 -26.85 12.88 -11.14
CA ASP A 92 -27.11 14.31 -11.15
C ASP A 92 -26.03 15.08 -10.37
N THR A 93 -24.97 15.46 -11.07
CA THR A 93 -23.85 16.21 -10.48
C THR A 93 -24.23 17.63 -10.05
N GLY A 94 -25.39 18.14 -10.51
CA GLY A 94 -25.93 19.46 -10.13
C GLY A 94 -26.24 19.55 -8.65
N THR A 95 -26.63 18.44 -8.01
CA THR A 95 -26.96 18.36 -6.59
C THR A 95 -25.77 18.73 -5.66
N LEU A 96 -24.53 18.69 -6.15
CA LEU A 96 -23.36 19.16 -5.40
C LEU A 96 -23.23 20.69 -5.33
N ALA A 97 -23.99 21.43 -6.12
CA ALA A 97 -23.84 22.90 -6.21
C ALA A 97 -24.15 23.60 -4.88
N GLY A 98 -25.09 23.06 -4.09
CA GLY A 98 -25.52 23.60 -2.80
C GLY A 98 -24.65 23.24 -1.60
N ALA A 99 -23.60 22.45 -1.79
CA ALA A 99 -22.84 21.83 -0.69
C ALA A 99 -21.94 22.77 0.12
N GLY A 100 -21.81 24.05 -0.27
CA GLY A 100 -20.99 25.04 0.47
C GLY A 100 -19.49 24.74 0.51
N LEU A 101 -19.01 23.74 -0.26
CA LEU A 101 -17.62 23.31 -0.28
C LEU A 101 -16.70 24.36 -0.93
N ARG A 102 -15.49 24.48 -0.40
CA ARG A 102 -14.44 25.35 -0.96
C ARG A 102 -14.11 24.94 -2.40
N ALA A 103 -13.72 25.90 -3.24
CA ALA A 103 -13.05 25.58 -4.49
C ALA A 103 -11.70 24.90 -4.17
N ALA A 104 -11.30 23.93 -4.99
CA ALA A 104 -9.95 23.40 -4.89
C ALA A 104 -8.94 24.54 -5.02
N ALA A 105 -7.94 24.58 -4.16
CA ALA A 105 -6.86 25.53 -4.29
C ALA A 105 -6.14 25.25 -5.62
N ALA A 106 -6.12 26.24 -6.51
CA ALA A 106 -5.28 26.19 -7.70
C ALA A 106 -3.83 26.31 -7.22
N GLY A 107 -3.13 25.19 -7.12
CA GLY A 107 -1.79 25.12 -6.57
C GLY A 107 -0.78 24.59 -7.58
N GLU A 108 0.47 24.84 -7.31
CA GLU A 108 1.63 24.36 -8.05
C GLU A 108 1.91 22.85 -7.85
N THR A 109 0.87 22.05 -7.62
CA THR A 109 1.02 20.62 -7.32
C THR A 109 1.35 19.80 -8.58
N GLU A 110 2.09 18.71 -8.38
CA GLU A 110 2.41 17.70 -9.41
C GLU A 110 1.46 16.51 -9.26
N CYS A 111 0.15 16.79 -9.39
CA CYS A 111 -0.92 15.81 -9.24
C CYS A 111 -1.78 15.76 -10.51
N PRO A 112 -2.43 14.61 -10.80
CA PRO A 112 -3.40 14.57 -11.89
C PRO A 112 -4.68 15.34 -11.53
N ALA A 113 -5.34 15.94 -12.52
CA ALA A 113 -6.61 16.66 -12.32
C ALA A 113 -7.77 15.79 -11.78
N SER A 114 -7.59 14.47 -11.72
CA SER A 114 -8.59 13.51 -11.23
C SER A 114 -8.53 13.25 -9.72
N VAL A 115 -7.63 13.93 -9.01
CA VAL A 115 -7.54 13.88 -7.54
C VAL A 115 -7.56 15.27 -6.97
N SER A 116 -8.00 15.43 -5.72
CA SER A 116 -7.77 16.65 -4.97
C SER A 116 -6.37 16.63 -4.38
N CYS A 117 -5.64 17.70 -4.58
CA CYS A 117 -4.26 17.80 -4.16
C CYS A 117 -3.96 19.24 -3.76
N GLU A 118 -3.41 19.43 -2.58
CA GLU A 118 -2.98 20.73 -2.08
C GLU A 118 -1.47 20.79 -1.87
N TRP A 119 -0.91 21.98 -1.90
CA TRP A 119 0.51 22.20 -1.64
C TRP A 119 0.72 22.63 -0.19
N ILE A 120 1.33 21.75 0.61
CA ILE A 120 1.74 21.99 2.00
C ILE A 120 3.24 21.71 2.07
N PRO A 121 4.12 22.65 1.72
CA PRO A 121 5.54 22.38 1.57
C PRO A 121 6.21 22.01 2.90
N ALA A 122 7.09 21.02 2.88
CA ALA A 122 8.04 20.78 3.95
C ALA A 122 9.02 21.98 4.00
N PRO A 123 9.30 22.55 5.19
CA PRO A 123 10.24 23.65 5.32
C PRO A 123 11.68 23.18 4.99
N TYR A 124 12.47 24.09 4.43
CA TYR A 124 13.89 23.87 4.12
C TYR A 124 14.74 24.85 4.91
N GLU A 125 15.43 24.36 5.90
CA GLU A 125 16.24 25.16 6.82
C GLU A 125 17.66 24.64 6.91
N GLU A 126 18.63 25.55 7.04
CA GLU A 126 20.03 25.24 7.29
C GLU A 126 20.33 25.40 8.79
N PHE A 127 20.85 24.33 9.43
CA PHE A 127 21.18 24.28 10.85
C PHE A 127 22.67 24.46 11.15
N GLY A 128 23.50 24.36 10.13
CA GLY A 128 24.95 24.52 10.18
C GLY A 128 25.54 24.67 8.79
N GLU A 129 26.82 24.86 8.63
CA GLU A 129 27.45 24.98 7.32
C GLU A 129 27.25 23.69 6.50
N GLY A 130 26.29 23.74 5.54
CA GLY A 130 25.92 22.60 4.70
C GLY A 130 25.10 21.53 5.41
N ASP A 131 24.55 21.81 6.61
CA ASP A 131 23.68 20.92 7.37
C ASP A 131 22.22 21.36 7.20
N TYR A 132 21.52 20.72 6.30
CA TYR A 132 20.10 20.96 5.98
C TYR A 132 19.24 19.84 6.54
N GLY A 133 18.05 20.18 7.00
CA GLY A 133 17.17 19.37 7.80
C GLY A 133 16.56 18.17 7.13
N ASN A 134 15.40 18.17 6.53
CA ASN A 134 14.62 16.97 6.29
C ASN A 134 14.57 16.48 4.82
N HIS A 135 15.26 17.16 3.89
CA HIS A 135 15.33 16.76 2.48
C HIS A 135 16.52 17.41 1.75
N ASP A 136 16.87 16.88 0.57
CA ASP A 136 17.87 17.46 -0.30
C ASP A 136 17.23 18.17 -1.48
N LEU A 137 17.66 19.37 -1.80
CA LEU A 137 17.29 20.04 -3.05
C LEU A 137 17.96 19.31 -4.22
N GLY A 138 17.16 18.97 -5.22
CA GLY A 138 17.62 18.21 -6.37
C GLY A 138 17.16 18.80 -7.69
N ASN A 139 17.54 18.15 -8.77
CA ASN A 139 17.10 18.44 -10.12
C ASN A 139 16.76 17.14 -10.86
N ARG A 140 15.94 16.28 -10.23
CA ARG A 140 15.48 15.04 -10.86
C ARG A 140 14.36 15.34 -11.87
N PRO A 141 14.24 14.62 -12.99
CA PRO A 141 15.05 13.47 -13.39
C PRO A 141 16.37 13.81 -14.11
N GLU A 142 16.74 15.10 -14.28
CA GLU A 142 17.91 15.51 -15.05
C GLU A 142 19.23 15.14 -14.36
N SER A 143 19.31 15.26 -13.04
CA SER A 143 20.52 14.90 -12.27
C SER A 143 20.62 13.39 -12.02
N GLN A 144 19.49 12.73 -11.81
CA GLN A 144 19.38 11.29 -11.61
C GLN A 144 17.93 10.84 -11.86
N SER A 145 17.77 9.64 -12.41
CA SER A 145 16.45 9.08 -12.71
C SER A 145 15.63 8.86 -11.44
N ILE A 146 14.30 9.03 -11.56
CA ILE A 146 13.33 8.54 -10.58
C ILE A 146 12.88 7.17 -11.07
N GLU A 147 13.13 6.13 -10.28
CA GLU A 147 12.95 4.74 -10.68
C GLU A 147 11.88 4.01 -9.86
N TYR A 148 11.57 4.52 -8.67
CA TYR A 148 10.69 3.86 -7.72
C TYR A 148 9.62 4.79 -7.18
N ILE A 149 8.50 4.19 -6.76
CA ILE A 149 7.53 4.80 -5.86
C ILE A 149 7.48 3.93 -4.61
N VAL A 150 7.64 4.53 -3.44
CA VAL A 150 7.58 3.83 -2.15
C VAL A 150 6.27 4.15 -1.47
N VAL A 151 5.50 3.10 -1.21
CA VAL A 151 4.23 3.14 -0.48
C VAL A 151 4.53 2.94 1.00
N HIS A 152 4.16 3.92 1.79
CA HIS A 152 4.25 3.89 3.25
C HIS A 152 2.85 3.87 3.87
N ASP A 153 2.77 3.57 5.16
CA ASP A 153 1.75 4.08 6.03
C ASP A 153 2.38 4.86 7.18
N THR A 154 1.65 5.87 7.63
CA THR A 154 2.22 6.89 8.52
C THR A 154 2.36 6.42 9.98
N GLU A 155 1.78 5.26 10.35
CA GLU A 155 1.57 4.88 11.76
C GLU A 155 1.05 6.07 12.60
N GLY A 156 0.19 6.92 11.97
CA GLY A 156 -0.32 8.16 12.56
C GLY A 156 -1.59 8.67 11.88
N ALA A 157 -2.28 9.60 12.54
CA ALA A 157 -3.44 10.31 12.02
C ALA A 157 -3.02 11.60 11.28
N TRP A 158 -3.90 12.11 10.42
CA TRP A 158 -3.63 13.19 9.46
C TRP A 158 -2.94 14.43 10.04
N GLU A 159 -3.45 14.96 11.17
CA GLU A 159 -2.88 16.15 11.78
C GLU A 159 -1.44 15.92 12.26
N GLY A 160 -1.19 14.76 12.88
CA GLY A 160 0.17 14.39 13.32
C GLY A 160 1.13 14.16 12.17
N VAL A 161 0.64 13.68 11.03
CA VAL A 161 1.43 13.51 9.79
C VAL A 161 1.84 14.86 9.22
N LEU A 162 0.91 15.83 9.20
CA LEU A 162 1.21 17.18 8.75
C LEU A 162 2.17 17.90 9.69
N ASP A 163 2.00 17.76 11.00
CA ASP A 163 2.93 18.32 11.99
C ASP A 163 4.35 17.74 11.82
N LEU A 164 4.44 16.44 11.54
CA LEU A 164 5.73 15.76 11.36
C LEU A 164 6.49 16.27 10.12
N VAL A 165 5.80 16.43 8.99
CA VAL A 165 6.44 16.93 7.77
C VAL A 165 6.83 18.40 7.85
N GLN A 166 6.18 19.15 8.75
CA GLN A 166 6.52 20.56 9.04
C GLN A 166 7.72 20.71 10.00
N ASP A 167 8.22 19.62 10.60
CA ASP A 167 9.46 19.64 11.38
C ASP A 167 10.67 19.61 10.41
N PRO A 168 11.43 20.71 10.28
CA PRO A 168 12.56 20.77 9.35
C PRO A 168 13.76 19.95 9.81
N THR A 169 13.72 19.32 10.99
CA THR A 169 14.87 18.63 11.59
C THR A 169 14.81 17.11 11.46
N TYR A 170 13.72 16.54 10.88
CA TYR A 170 13.52 15.11 11.02
C TYR A 170 13.40 14.37 9.67
N VAL A 171 12.23 14.26 9.10
CA VAL A 171 11.97 13.48 7.88
C VAL A 171 11.08 14.26 6.91
N SER A 172 11.04 13.83 5.65
CA SER A 172 10.09 14.36 4.68
C SER A 172 9.81 13.34 3.59
N TRP A 173 8.70 13.53 2.89
CA TRP A 173 8.26 12.73 1.76
C TRP A 173 7.51 13.60 0.76
N ASN A 174 7.18 13.03 -0.40
CA ASN A 174 6.60 13.84 -1.47
C ASN A 174 5.09 14.08 -1.29
N TYR A 175 4.33 13.05 -0.88
CA TYR A 175 2.87 13.13 -0.79
C TYR A 175 2.33 12.42 0.45
N SER A 176 1.33 13.03 1.10
CA SER A 176 0.46 12.37 2.08
C SER A 176 -0.92 12.14 1.50
N LEU A 177 -1.55 11.01 1.86
CA LEU A 177 -2.88 10.62 1.41
C LEU A 177 -3.78 10.38 2.62
N ARG A 178 -4.89 11.12 2.70
CA ARG A 178 -5.83 11.03 3.81
C ARG A 178 -6.75 9.81 3.66
N SER A 179 -6.92 9.08 4.74
CA SER A 179 -7.68 7.84 4.76
C SER A 179 -9.18 8.04 4.46
N THR A 180 -9.79 9.05 5.04
CA THR A 180 -11.25 9.23 5.02
C THR A 180 -11.82 9.49 3.63
N ASP A 181 -11.13 10.25 2.78
CA ASP A 181 -11.64 10.77 1.51
C ASP A 181 -10.66 10.68 0.34
N GLY A 182 -9.42 10.23 0.61
CA GLY A 182 -8.37 10.15 -0.39
C GLY A 182 -7.78 11.52 -0.80
N HIS A 183 -7.98 12.58 0.01
CA HIS A 183 -7.33 13.86 -0.20
C HIS A 183 -5.81 13.73 -0.18
N ILE A 184 -5.11 14.49 -1.01
CA ILE A 184 -3.66 14.44 -1.14
C ILE A 184 -3.05 15.78 -0.74
N ALA A 185 -2.03 15.74 0.11
CA ALA A 185 -1.13 16.85 0.35
C ALA A 185 0.23 16.55 -0.28
N GLN A 186 0.74 17.46 -1.12
CA GLN A 186 2.10 17.39 -1.65
C GLN A 186 3.03 18.27 -0.81
N HIS A 187 4.16 17.71 -0.39
CA HIS A 187 5.12 18.37 0.51
C HIS A 187 6.43 18.73 -0.17
N LEU A 188 6.88 17.92 -1.12
CA LEU A 188 8.07 18.14 -1.93
C LEU A 188 7.75 18.01 -3.41
N LYS A 189 8.42 18.83 -4.22
CA LYS A 189 8.45 18.60 -5.67
C LYS A 189 9.16 17.28 -5.97
N ALA A 190 8.76 16.59 -7.01
CA ALA A 190 9.40 15.32 -7.40
C ALA A 190 10.88 15.48 -7.74
N LYS A 191 11.33 16.70 -8.12
CA LYS A 191 12.74 16.99 -8.37
C LYS A 191 13.62 16.92 -7.11
N ASP A 192 13.05 17.12 -5.93
CA ASP A 192 13.76 17.13 -4.65
C ASP A 192 13.71 15.73 -3.97
N VAL A 193 14.71 15.45 -3.12
CA VAL A 193 14.89 14.13 -2.50
C VAL A 193 14.35 14.14 -1.07
N GLY A 194 13.21 13.50 -0.83
CA GLY A 194 12.67 13.29 0.52
C GLY A 194 13.46 12.24 1.29
N TRP A 195 13.49 12.38 2.61
CA TRP A 195 14.14 11.42 3.50
C TRP A 195 13.08 10.53 4.18
N HIS A 196 12.58 9.54 3.44
CA HIS A 196 11.45 8.70 3.87
C HIS A 196 11.75 7.21 3.96
N ALA A 197 12.76 6.71 3.19
CA ALA A 197 12.92 5.27 3.03
C ALA A 197 14.03 4.66 3.91
N GLY A 198 14.68 5.43 4.79
CA GLY A 198 15.79 4.95 5.63
C GLY A 198 16.99 4.43 4.84
N ASN A 199 17.03 4.66 3.54
CA ASN A 199 18.07 4.25 2.62
C ASN A 199 18.28 5.36 1.58
N TRP A 200 19.45 6.01 1.61
CA TRP A 200 19.71 7.18 0.77
C TRP A 200 19.61 6.87 -0.73
N TYR A 201 20.08 5.72 -1.18
CA TYR A 201 19.96 5.32 -2.59
C TYR A 201 18.48 5.23 -3.02
N VAL A 202 17.64 4.65 -2.17
CA VAL A 202 16.20 4.57 -2.45
C VAL A 202 15.57 5.96 -2.40
N ASN A 203 15.89 6.79 -1.39
CA ASN A 203 15.44 8.17 -1.32
C ASN A 203 15.78 8.95 -2.60
N ALA A 204 17.03 8.87 -3.04
CA ALA A 204 17.52 9.57 -4.21
C ALA A 204 16.83 9.13 -5.52
N LYS A 205 16.31 7.90 -5.58
CA LYS A 205 15.70 7.28 -6.76
C LYS A 205 14.17 7.12 -6.68
N SER A 206 13.53 7.60 -5.63
CA SER A 206 12.10 7.35 -5.43
C SER A 206 11.27 8.61 -5.14
N ILE A 207 9.96 8.42 -5.22
CA ILE A 207 8.93 9.30 -4.70
C ILE A 207 8.25 8.58 -3.55
N GLY A 208 8.21 9.19 -2.36
CA GLY A 208 7.57 8.66 -1.17
C GLY A 208 6.10 9.08 -1.06
N LEU A 209 5.21 8.11 -0.83
CA LEU A 209 3.79 8.29 -0.59
C LEU A 209 3.42 7.77 0.79
N GLU A 210 3.05 8.66 1.70
CA GLU A 210 2.60 8.35 3.06
C GLU A 210 1.08 8.24 3.12
N HIS A 211 0.57 7.07 3.43
CA HIS A 211 -0.86 6.80 3.54
C HIS A 211 -1.24 6.87 5.02
N GLU A 212 -2.18 7.76 5.36
CA GLU A 212 -2.68 7.91 6.72
C GLU A 212 -3.18 6.57 7.26
N GLY A 213 -2.66 6.14 8.41
CA GLY A 213 -3.15 4.93 9.04
C GLY A 213 -2.19 4.23 9.97
N PHE A 214 -2.63 3.02 10.35
CA PHE A 214 -1.89 2.10 11.20
C PHE A 214 -1.98 0.70 10.62
N LEU A 215 -0.86 0.11 10.24
CA LEU A 215 -0.80 -1.21 9.58
C LEU A 215 -1.48 -2.34 10.38
N ALA A 216 -1.54 -2.20 11.70
CA ALA A 216 -2.17 -3.19 12.58
C ALA A 216 -3.70 -3.02 12.70
N ASN A 217 -4.30 -1.98 12.11
CA ASN A 217 -5.73 -1.70 12.13
C ASN A 217 -6.28 -1.32 10.74
N PRO A 218 -6.11 -2.19 9.73
CA PRO A 218 -6.37 -1.89 8.32
C PRO A 218 -7.82 -1.51 8.03
N ASP A 219 -8.81 -2.13 8.68
CA ASP A 219 -10.24 -1.88 8.46
C ASP A 219 -10.66 -0.43 8.74
N ALA A 220 -9.95 0.22 9.66
CA ALA A 220 -10.23 1.60 10.02
C ALA A 220 -9.53 2.61 9.10
N TRP A 221 -8.43 2.21 8.43
CA TRP A 221 -7.52 3.15 7.80
C TRP A 221 -7.27 2.91 6.31
N TYR A 222 -7.21 1.66 5.82
CA TYR A 222 -6.94 1.37 4.42
C TYR A 222 -8.21 1.40 3.59
N THR A 223 -8.75 2.59 3.39
CA THR A 223 -10.05 2.81 2.74
C THR A 223 -9.96 2.73 1.22
N GLU A 224 -11.09 2.42 0.59
CA GLU A 224 -11.20 2.41 -0.87
C GLU A 224 -10.94 3.80 -1.48
N ALA A 225 -11.35 4.90 -0.80
CA ALA A 225 -11.10 6.26 -1.25
C ALA A 225 -9.59 6.54 -1.35
N MET A 226 -8.84 6.16 -0.33
CA MET A 226 -7.39 6.31 -0.30
C MET A 226 -6.69 5.44 -1.35
N TYR A 227 -7.06 4.16 -1.49
CA TYR A 227 -6.53 3.28 -2.53
C TYR A 227 -6.71 3.86 -3.94
N ARG A 228 -7.91 4.38 -4.24
CA ARG A 228 -8.22 4.93 -5.58
C ARG A 228 -7.46 6.21 -5.87
N SER A 229 -7.38 7.13 -4.92
CA SER A 229 -6.61 8.36 -5.06
C SER A 229 -5.12 8.06 -5.21
N SER A 230 -4.58 7.16 -4.39
CA SER A 230 -3.20 6.68 -4.48
C SER A 230 -2.91 6.05 -5.85
N ALA A 231 -3.76 5.16 -6.32
CA ALA A 231 -3.56 4.51 -7.62
C ALA A 231 -3.59 5.51 -8.79
N ARG A 232 -4.41 6.57 -8.72
CA ARG A 232 -4.41 7.65 -9.73
C ARG A 232 -3.13 8.44 -9.70
N LEU A 233 -2.66 8.82 -8.52
CA LEU A 233 -1.40 9.53 -8.33
C LEU A 233 -0.23 8.69 -8.85
N VAL A 234 -0.15 7.41 -8.45
CA VAL A 234 0.92 6.49 -8.90
C VAL A 234 0.92 6.31 -10.41
N LYS A 235 -0.24 6.15 -11.04
CA LYS A 235 -0.33 6.05 -12.52
C LYS A 235 0.16 7.34 -13.19
N TYR A 236 -0.16 8.48 -12.64
CA TYR A 236 0.30 9.77 -13.15
C TYR A 236 1.81 9.91 -13.05
N LEU A 237 2.37 9.67 -11.86
CA LEU A 237 3.82 9.73 -11.60
C LEU A 237 4.59 8.70 -12.43
N ALA A 238 4.11 7.47 -12.47
CA ALA A 238 4.73 6.40 -13.25
C ALA A 238 4.80 6.76 -14.75
N ARG A 239 3.74 7.39 -15.29
CA ARG A 239 3.73 7.89 -16.66
C ARG A 239 4.68 9.07 -16.84
N ALA A 240 4.72 10.02 -15.90
CA ALA A 240 5.55 11.21 -15.99
C ALA A 240 7.06 10.88 -15.99
N TYR A 241 7.46 9.89 -15.18
CA TYR A 241 8.86 9.54 -14.98
C TYR A 241 9.28 8.22 -15.63
N GLY A 242 8.38 7.54 -16.37
CA GLY A 242 8.69 6.28 -17.04
C GLY A 242 8.88 5.09 -16.10
N ILE A 243 8.27 5.12 -14.91
CA ILE A 243 8.40 4.07 -13.89
C ILE A 243 7.50 2.89 -14.28
N PRO A 244 8.03 1.66 -14.38
CA PRO A 244 7.22 0.48 -14.62
C PRO A 244 6.21 0.22 -13.50
N LEU A 245 4.96 -0.11 -13.87
CA LEU A 245 3.92 -0.49 -12.89
C LEU A 245 4.05 -1.99 -12.56
N ASP A 246 5.03 -2.33 -11.75
CA ASP A 246 5.28 -3.66 -11.20
C ASP A 246 5.80 -3.57 -9.76
N ARG A 247 5.91 -4.71 -9.06
CA ARG A 247 6.34 -4.75 -7.64
C ARG A 247 7.85 -4.55 -7.46
N GLN A 248 8.62 -4.49 -8.52
CA GLN A 248 10.03 -4.13 -8.48
C GLN A 248 10.26 -2.61 -8.43
N HIS A 249 9.26 -1.83 -8.87
CA HIS A 249 9.34 -0.36 -8.95
C HIS A 249 8.31 0.34 -8.06
N ILE A 250 7.17 -0.31 -7.79
CA ILE A 250 6.18 0.15 -6.79
C ILE A 250 6.39 -0.67 -5.53
N LEU A 251 7.13 -0.12 -4.60
CA LEU A 251 7.64 -0.82 -3.41
C LEU A 251 6.76 -0.53 -2.18
N GLY A 252 6.69 -1.45 -1.24
CA GLY A 252 6.37 -1.12 0.15
C GLY A 252 7.66 -0.77 0.90
N HIS A 253 7.60 0.11 1.87
CA HIS A 253 8.75 0.45 2.71
C HIS A 253 9.30 -0.81 3.42
N ASP A 254 8.44 -1.77 3.75
CA ASP A 254 8.78 -3.07 4.31
C ASP A 254 9.74 -3.91 3.43
N THR A 255 9.95 -3.52 2.18
CA THR A 255 10.88 -4.20 1.26
C THR A 255 12.17 -3.44 1.02
N VAL A 256 12.30 -2.23 1.55
CA VAL A 256 13.51 -1.41 1.44
C VAL A 256 14.57 -1.94 2.41
N PRO A 257 15.77 -2.34 1.93
CA PRO A 257 16.80 -2.86 2.82
C PRO A 257 17.50 -1.75 3.59
N GLY A 258 17.87 -2.01 4.84
CA GLY A 258 18.80 -1.14 5.59
C GLY A 258 20.15 -1.08 4.89
N PRO A 259 20.80 0.10 4.78
CA PRO A 259 22.04 0.27 4.01
C PRO A 259 23.27 -0.39 4.65
N THR A 260 23.23 -0.74 5.92
CA THR A 260 24.30 -1.44 6.64
C THR A 260 23.71 -2.58 7.49
N THR A 261 24.56 -3.51 7.94
CA THR A 261 24.14 -4.59 8.86
C THR A 261 23.58 -4.06 10.17
N ALA A 262 24.04 -2.89 10.64
CA ALA A 262 23.55 -2.26 11.85
C ALA A 262 22.12 -1.70 11.70
N THR A 263 21.79 -1.20 10.51
CA THR A 263 20.50 -0.56 10.23
C THR A 263 19.39 -1.53 9.81
N ILE A 264 19.72 -2.79 9.45
CA ILE A 264 18.73 -3.77 9.00
C ILE A 264 17.55 -3.92 9.98
N ARG A 265 17.83 -3.98 11.28
CA ARG A 265 16.82 -4.18 12.32
C ARG A 265 15.95 -2.95 12.57
N GLY A 266 16.41 -1.78 12.20
CA GLY A 266 15.72 -0.51 12.36
C GLY A 266 14.88 -0.11 11.15
N MET A 267 14.85 -0.95 10.10
CA MET A 267 14.00 -0.67 8.94
C MET A 267 12.52 -0.85 9.29
N HIS A 268 11.71 -0.06 8.62
CA HIS A 268 10.28 0.00 8.84
C HIS A 268 9.53 -1.21 8.28
N THR A 269 8.30 -1.42 8.74
CA THR A 269 7.49 -2.59 8.42
C THR A 269 6.21 -2.26 7.64
N ASP A 270 5.99 -0.99 7.35
CA ASP A 270 4.87 -0.44 6.60
C ASP A 270 4.99 -0.67 5.08
N PRO A 271 3.89 -0.76 4.37
CA PRO A 271 2.49 -0.73 4.82
C PRO A 271 2.01 -2.07 5.39
N GLY A 272 2.89 -3.05 5.55
CA GLY A 272 2.65 -4.30 6.23
C GLY A 272 1.82 -5.34 5.45
N PRO A 273 1.42 -6.42 6.13
CA PRO A 273 0.79 -7.58 5.47
C PRO A 273 -0.66 -7.33 5.07
N TYR A 274 -1.28 -6.28 5.59
CA TYR A 274 -2.68 -5.95 5.38
C TYR A 274 -2.92 -4.93 4.27
N TRP A 275 -1.91 -4.33 3.68
CA TRP A 275 -2.06 -3.57 2.45
C TRP A 275 -2.45 -4.51 1.30
N ASP A 276 -3.63 -4.28 0.68
CA ASP A 276 -4.10 -5.15 -0.40
C ASP A 276 -3.40 -4.82 -1.73
N TRP A 277 -2.19 -5.36 -1.91
CA TRP A 277 -1.42 -5.21 -3.13
C TRP A 277 -2.14 -5.73 -4.37
N ARG A 278 -2.97 -6.78 -4.26
CA ARG A 278 -3.72 -7.32 -5.39
C ARG A 278 -4.72 -6.30 -5.89
N HIS A 279 -5.58 -5.78 -5.00
CA HIS A 279 -6.54 -4.74 -5.32
C HIS A 279 -5.84 -3.47 -5.82
N TYR A 280 -4.75 -3.06 -5.18
CA TYR A 280 -4.00 -1.89 -5.59
C TYR A 280 -3.50 -1.99 -7.04
N PHE A 281 -2.95 -3.14 -7.44
CA PHE A 281 -2.50 -3.37 -8.81
C PHE A 281 -3.64 -3.57 -9.81
N GLU A 282 -4.80 -4.06 -9.39
CA GLU A 282 -6.03 -4.03 -10.19
C GLU A 282 -6.45 -2.58 -10.48
N LEU A 283 -6.42 -1.68 -9.48
CA LEU A 283 -6.66 -0.24 -9.66
C LEU A 283 -5.61 0.43 -10.54
N LEU A 284 -4.35 0.00 -10.48
CA LEU A 284 -3.28 0.45 -11.39
C LEU A 284 -3.48 -0.05 -12.84
N GLY A 285 -4.39 -0.99 -13.09
CA GLY A 285 -4.61 -1.62 -14.39
C GLY A 285 -3.50 -2.61 -14.76
N ARG A 286 -2.86 -3.20 -13.76
CA ARG A 286 -1.77 -4.18 -13.88
C ARG A 286 -2.00 -5.39 -12.95
N PRO A 287 -3.13 -6.11 -13.08
CA PRO A 287 -3.41 -7.26 -12.23
C PRO A 287 -2.33 -8.33 -12.39
N PHE A 288 -2.05 -9.04 -11.30
CA PHE A 288 -1.09 -10.13 -11.30
C PHE A 288 -1.73 -11.40 -11.88
N GLU A 289 -1.38 -11.75 -13.09
CA GLU A 289 -1.90 -12.91 -13.79
C GLU A 289 -0.83 -14.00 -13.98
N ALA A 290 -1.28 -15.23 -14.22
CA ALA A 290 -0.38 -16.31 -14.60
C ALA A 290 0.18 -16.05 -16.00
N THR A 291 1.49 -15.99 -16.14
CA THR A 291 2.17 -15.80 -17.43
C THR A 291 2.84 -17.08 -17.95
N ALA A 292 2.77 -18.17 -17.18
CA ALA A 292 3.34 -19.47 -17.53
C ALA A 292 2.43 -20.62 -17.08
N GLY A 293 2.64 -21.80 -17.67
CA GLY A 293 2.04 -23.05 -17.21
C GLY A 293 2.79 -23.62 -15.98
N LYS A 294 2.33 -24.80 -15.50
CA LYS A 294 2.86 -25.49 -14.29
C LYS A 294 4.37 -25.79 -14.31
N LYS A 295 5.01 -25.76 -15.47
CA LYS A 295 6.46 -25.98 -15.62
C LYS A 295 7.28 -24.68 -15.59
N GLY A 296 6.65 -23.53 -15.33
CA GLY A 296 7.35 -22.25 -15.16
C GLY A 296 8.36 -22.33 -14.02
N GLY A 297 9.56 -21.80 -14.25
CA GLY A 297 10.63 -21.75 -13.26
C GLY A 297 10.46 -20.61 -12.24
N VAL A 298 9.41 -19.80 -12.37
CA VAL A 298 9.11 -18.62 -11.53
C VAL A 298 7.68 -18.70 -11.05
N VAL A 299 7.40 -18.15 -9.89
CA VAL A 299 6.06 -17.90 -9.38
C VAL A 299 5.92 -16.42 -8.99
N THR A 300 4.71 -15.89 -9.20
CA THR A 300 4.28 -14.60 -8.63
C THR A 300 3.40 -14.91 -7.42
N ILE A 301 3.72 -14.34 -6.27
CA ILE A 301 2.91 -14.45 -5.06
C ILE A 301 1.58 -13.75 -5.30
N ARG A 302 0.48 -14.45 -5.09
CA ARG A 302 -0.88 -13.92 -5.34
C ARG A 302 -1.93 -14.73 -4.59
N PRO A 303 -2.02 -14.62 -3.27
CA PRO A 303 -3.15 -15.16 -2.53
C PRO A 303 -4.46 -14.46 -2.94
N ASP A 304 -5.58 -15.12 -2.72
CA ASP A 304 -6.85 -14.42 -2.62
C ASP A 304 -6.87 -13.67 -1.30
N TYR A 305 -6.90 -12.34 -1.37
CA TYR A 305 -6.70 -11.49 -0.18
C TYR A 305 -7.71 -11.79 0.92
N ALA A 306 -9.00 -11.82 0.59
CA ALA A 306 -10.06 -11.99 1.58
C ALA A 306 -10.08 -13.40 2.19
N GLU A 307 -9.75 -14.42 1.38
CA GLU A 307 -9.74 -15.82 1.85
C GLU A 307 -8.42 -16.24 2.52
N HIS A 308 -7.34 -15.52 2.24
CA HIS A 308 -6.03 -15.78 2.81
C HIS A 308 -5.85 -15.03 4.13
N GLN A 309 -6.18 -15.69 5.24
CA GLN A 309 -6.18 -15.10 6.58
C GLN A 309 -5.18 -15.78 7.51
N PRO A 310 -3.86 -15.62 7.30
CA PRO A 310 -2.85 -16.18 8.20
C PRO A 310 -2.94 -15.50 9.58
N GLN A 311 -2.89 -16.28 10.64
CA GLN A 311 -2.96 -15.75 12.00
C GLN A 311 -1.73 -14.89 12.30
N TYR A 312 -1.94 -13.61 12.58
CA TYR A 312 -0.92 -12.69 13.10
C TYR A 312 -1.07 -12.48 14.60
N THR A 313 -0.03 -11.88 15.20
CA THR A 313 -0.01 -11.48 16.61
C THR A 313 0.48 -10.04 16.73
N GLY A 314 0.09 -9.35 17.80
CA GLY A 314 0.65 -8.04 18.14
C GLY A 314 -0.07 -6.83 17.55
N CYS A 315 -1.29 -6.97 17.01
CA CYS A 315 -2.05 -5.83 16.48
C CYS A 315 -2.49 -4.83 17.55
N THR A 316 -2.88 -5.30 18.74
CA THR A 316 -3.28 -4.45 19.85
C THR A 316 -2.41 -4.63 21.08
N THR A 317 -1.97 -5.85 21.34
CA THR A 317 -1.13 -6.23 22.47
C THR A 317 -0.07 -7.21 22.00
N ALA A 318 1.18 -6.96 22.34
CA ALA A 318 2.31 -7.80 21.94
C ALA A 318 2.05 -9.27 22.27
N GLY A 319 2.25 -10.15 21.30
CA GLY A 319 2.10 -11.59 21.41
C GLY A 319 0.64 -12.12 21.45
N GLN A 320 -0.37 -11.26 21.53
CA GLN A 320 -1.77 -11.68 21.45
C GLN A 320 -2.21 -11.85 19.99
N PRO A 321 -3.13 -12.79 19.70
CA PRO A 321 -3.67 -12.97 18.36
C PRO A 321 -4.34 -11.70 17.84
N CYS A 322 -4.06 -11.34 16.58
CA CYS A 322 -4.80 -10.32 15.86
C CYS A 322 -6.20 -10.85 15.46
N PRO A 323 -7.18 -9.98 15.24
CA PRO A 323 -8.40 -10.35 14.53
C PRO A 323 -8.08 -11.06 13.21
N ALA A 324 -8.94 -11.98 12.79
CA ALA A 324 -8.83 -12.62 11.48
C ALA A 324 -9.05 -11.57 10.39
N HIS A 325 -8.14 -11.48 9.44
CA HIS A 325 -8.18 -10.48 8.38
C HIS A 325 -7.47 -11.00 7.13
N GLY A 326 -7.91 -10.54 5.96
CA GLY A 326 -7.26 -10.80 4.69
C GLY A 326 -5.81 -10.31 4.65
N SER A 327 -4.94 -10.98 3.90
CA SER A 327 -3.53 -10.64 3.87
C SER A 327 -2.91 -10.79 2.49
N SER A 328 -2.07 -9.83 2.13
CA SER A 328 -1.18 -9.88 0.96
C SER A 328 0.08 -10.71 1.19
N ALA A 329 0.39 -11.10 2.42
CA ALA A 329 1.63 -11.76 2.75
C ALA A 329 1.45 -13.27 2.98
N VAL A 330 2.38 -14.06 2.44
CA VAL A 330 2.42 -15.52 2.54
C VAL A 330 3.61 -15.93 3.38
N ARG A 331 3.40 -16.81 4.37
CA ARG A 331 4.45 -17.28 5.29
C ARG A 331 5.35 -18.30 4.64
N LEU A 332 6.61 -18.26 5.05
CA LEU A 332 7.67 -19.14 4.60
C LEU A 332 8.16 -20.06 5.71
N HIS A 333 8.25 -21.35 5.40
CA HIS A 333 8.72 -22.41 6.27
C HIS A 333 10.02 -23.03 5.73
N SER A 334 10.77 -23.67 6.60
CA SER A 334 12.02 -24.38 6.23
C SER A 334 11.79 -25.72 5.52
N GLY A 335 10.55 -26.21 5.49
CA GLY A 335 10.15 -27.45 4.85
C GLY A 335 8.68 -27.47 4.41
N PRO A 336 8.23 -28.51 3.67
CA PRO A 336 6.90 -28.59 3.08
C PRO A 336 5.85 -29.03 4.11
N GLY A 337 5.52 -28.18 5.07
CA GLY A 337 4.49 -28.44 6.06
C GLY A 337 4.39 -27.36 7.14
N PRO A 338 3.22 -27.24 7.80
CA PRO A 338 3.00 -26.21 8.83
C PRO A 338 3.77 -26.49 10.14
N SER A 339 4.24 -27.72 10.34
CA SER A 339 5.06 -28.10 11.49
C SER A 339 6.54 -27.72 11.34
N TYR A 340 6.99 -27.41 10.12
CA TYR A 340 8.35 -26.93 9.92
C TYR A 340 8.49 -25.51 10.45
N PRO A 341 9.65 -25.17 11.09
CA PRO A 341 9.91 -23.82 11.55
C PRO A 341 9.77 -22.78 10.45
N LEU A 342 9.41 -21.57 10.84
CA LEU A 342 9.49 -20.40 9.95
C LEU A 342 10.93 -20.19 9.50
N ILE A 343 11.11 -19.70 8.26
CA ILE A 343 12.45 -19.39 7.73
C ILE A 343 13.05 -18.23 8.52
N LYS A 344 14.35 -18.24 8.75
CA LYS A 344 15.04 -17.18 9.47
C LYS A 344 15.70 -16.21 8.49
N ASP A 345 15.43 -14.93 8.64
CA ASP A 345 16.23 -13.89 8.01
C ASP A 345 17.49 -13.63 8.84
N VAL A 346 18.64 -14.06 8.32
CA VAL A 346 19.91 -13.92 9.02
C VAL A 346 20.33 -12.45 9.21
N GLY A 347 19.87 -11.54 8.34
CA GLY A 347 20.14 -10.11 8.43
C GLY A 347 19.42 -9.45 9.60
N LEU A 348 18.18 -9.84 9.88
CA LEU A 348 17.45 -9.39 11.06
C LEU A 348 18.02 -9.97 12.35
N GLY A 349 18.56 -11.22 12.31
CA GLY A 349 19.17 -11.87 13.45
C GLY A 349 18.21 -12.20 14.61
N THR A 350 16.90 -12.01 14.42
CA THR A 350 15.85 -12.33 15.40
C THR A 350 15.29 -13.73 15.16
N THR A 351 14.61 -14.28 16.17
CA THR A 351 13.81 -15.50 15.99
C THR A 351 12.54 -15.13 15.22
N PRO A 352 12.24 -15.81 14.10
CA PRO A 352 11.03 -15.56 13.33
C PRO A 352 9.77 -15.79 14.16
N SER A 353 8.77 -14.95 13.96
CA SER A 353 7.51 -14.99 14.71
C SER A 353 6.29 -14.82 13.79
N THR A 354 5.10 -14.85 14.38
CA THR A 354 3.85 -14.50 13.71
C THR A 354 3.48 -13.02 13.89
N GLY A 355 4.38 -12.22 14.42
CA GLY A 355 4.17 -10.78 14.63
C GLY A 355 3.76 -10.07 13.34
N VAL A 356 2.80 -9.15 13.45
CA VAL A 356 2.32 -8.36 12.30
C VAL A 356 3.45 -7.51 11.71
N ASN A 357 4.43 -7.12 12.55
CA ASN A 357 5.61 -6.36 12.16
C ASN A 357 6.84 -7.23 11.85
N ASP A 358 6.71 -8.57 11.84
CA ASP A 358 7.85 -9.45 11.56
C ASP A 358 7.98 -9.70 10.05
N LEU A 359 9.03 -9.14 9.45
CA LEU A 359 9.35 -9.27 8.03
C LEU A 359 10.11 -10.55 7.67
N SER A 360 10.60 -11.31 8.65
CA SER A 360 11.63 -12.34 8.45
C SER A 360 11.18 -13.51 7.59
N SER A 361 9.92 -13.91 7.68
CA SER A 361 9.40 -15.17 7.15
C SER A 361 8.21 -14.98 6.23
N ARG A 362 8.15 -13.89 5.49
CA ARG A 362 7.02 -13.62 4.60
C ARG A 362 7.45 -13.06 3.26
N VAL A 363 6.66 -13.36 2.23
CA VAL A 363 6.72 -12.78 0.91
C VAL A 363 5.40 -12.09 0.62
N SER A 364 5.40 -11.05 -0.21
CA SER A 364 4.24 -10.19 -0.45
C SER A 364 3.69 -10.39 -1.86
N THR A 365 2.40 -10.15 -2.02
CA THR A 365 1.68 -10.20 -3.30
C THR A 365 2.37 -9.38 -4.39
N GLY A 366 2.48 -9.99 -5.57
CA GLY A 366 3.11 -9.43 -6.77
C GLY A 366 4.62 -9.65 -6.85
N GLN A 367 5.28 -10.03 -5.74
CA GLN A 367 6.71 -10.39 -5.78
C GLN A 367 6.94 -11.71 -6.53
N GLN A 368 8.05 -11.78 -7.25
CA GLN A 368 8.40 -12.94 -8.08
C GLN A 368 9.63 -13.66 -7.53
N TYR A 369 9.56 -14.99 -7.57
CA TYR A 369 10.62 -15.83 -7.04
C TYR A 369 10.90 -17.03 -7.94
N ALA A 370 12.17 -17.40 -8.04
CA ALA A 370 12.58 -18.66 -8.68
C ALA A 370 12.08 -19.86 -7.85
N VAL A 371 11.46 -20.82 -8.52
CA VAL A 371 10.97 -22.05 -7.91
C VAL A 371 12.14 -22.97 -7.57
N ALA A 372 12.22 -23.41 -6.33
CA ALA A 372 13.24 -24.32 -5.82
C ALA A 372 12.74 -25.78 -5.66
N GLY A 373 11.42 -25.99 -5.75
CA GLY A 373 10.81 -27.31 -5.68
C GLY A 373 9.30 -27.28 -5.45
N ARG A 374 8.66 -28.45 -5.50
CA ARG A 374 7.23 -28.62 -5.22
C ARG A 374 7.04 -29.97 -4.51
N ASP A 375 6.17 -30.00 -3.50
CA ASP A 375 5.80 -31.19 -2.77
C ASP A 375 4.34 -31.09 -2.31
N GLY A 376 3.45 -31.88 -2.93
CA GLY A 376 2.01 -31.79 -2.70
C GLY A 376 1.48 -30.35 -2.89
N ASP A 377 0.86 -29.81 -1.87
CA ASP A 377 0.32 -28.46 -1.81
C ASP A 377 1.37 -27.40 -1.39
N TRP A 378 2.64 -27.76 -1.37
CA TRP A 378 3.73 -26.85 -1.01
C TRP A 378 4.59 -26.51 -2.20
N THR A 379 4.95 -25.22 -2.30
CA THR A 379 5.90 -24.70 -3.29
C THR A 379 7.11 -24.14 -2.56
N ALA A 380 8.30 -24.50 -3.03
CA ALA A 380 9.56 -23.93 -2.56
C ALA A 380 10.06 -22.86 -3.52
N ILE A 381 10.62 -21.81 -2.95
CA ILE A 381 11.29 -20.71 -3.65
C ILE A 381 12.69 -20.49 -3.07
N TRP A 382 13.54 -19.82 -3.81
CA TRP A 382 14.78 -19.25 -3.28
C TRP A 382 14.48 -17.90 -2.63
N TYR A 383 14.73 -17.81 -1.34
CA TYR A 383 14.46 -16.62 -0.51
C TYR A 383 15.62 -16.36 0.43
N LEU A 384 16.24 -15.16 0.35
CA LEU A 384 17.37 -14.75 1.17
C LEU A 384 18.50 -15.80 1.24
N GLY A 385 18.86 -16.41 0.10
CA GLY A 385 19.87 -17.45 0.02
C GLY A 385 19.45 -18.81 0.58
N GLN A 386 18.19 -19.00 0.87
CA GLN A 386 17.65 -20.24 1.47
C GLN A 386 16.52 -20.81 0.62
N LYS A 387 16.32 -22.14 0.69
CA LYS A 387 15.14 -22.80 0.16
C LYS A 387 14.00 -22.64 1.16
N ALA A 388 12.99 -21.88 0.79
CA ALA A 388 11.85 -21.57 1.64
C ALA A 388 10.55 -22.12 1.05
N TRP A 389 9.68 -22.68 1.87
CA TRP A 389 8.45 -23.34 1.47
C TRP A 389 7.23 -22.55 1.92
N PHE A 390 6.23 -22.46 1.05
CA PHE A 390 4.93 -21.90 1.38
C PHE A 390 3.78 -22.78 0.90
N HIS A 391 2.66 -22.72 1.60
CA HIS A 391 1.45 -23.44 1.25
C HIS A 391 0.78 -22.84 0.03
N ASN A 392 0.62 -23.64 -1.03
CA ASN A 392 0.08 -23.21 -2.32
C ASN A 392 -0.84 -24.29 -2.91
N PRO A 393 -1.99 -24.57 -2.26
CA PRO A 393 -2.89 -25.64 -2.68
C PRO A 393 -3.60 -25.30 -3.98
N ALA A 394 -3.88 -26.34 -4.78
CA ALA A 394 -4.48 -26.14 -6.11
C ALA A 394 -5.87 -25.48 -6.09
N LYS A 395 -6.64 -25.67 -5.00
CA LYS A 395 -8.00 -25.09 -4.87
C LYS A 395 -8.01 -23.63 -4.43
N GLN A 396 -6.98 -23.19 -3.69
CA GLN A 396 -6.84 -21.85 -3.17
C GLN A 396 -5.35 -21.44 -3.27
N PRO A 397 -4.87 -21.19 -4.49
CA PRO A 397 -3.46 -20.94 -4.70
C PRO A 397 -3.03 -19.60 -4.11
N THR A 398 -1.88 -19.59 -3.44
CA THR A 398 -1.23 -18.39 -2.91
C THR A 398 -0.15 -17.85 -3.84
N ALA A 399 0.11 -18.53 -4.96
CA ALA A 399 0.97 -18.05 -6.03
C ALA A 399 0.51 -18.58 -7.38
N VAL A 400 0.79 -17.83 -8.45
CA VAL A 400 0.56 -18.23 -9.83
C VAL A 400 1.89 -18.47 -10.55
N ASN A 401 1.88 -19.36 -11.56
CA ASN A 401 3.08 -19.60 -12.35
C ASN A 401 3.38 -18.39 -13.27
N ALA A 402 4.64 -18.04 -13.32
CA ALA A 402 5.12 -16.92 -14.11
C ALA A 402 6.34 -17.28 -14.96
N THR A 403 6.60 -16.46 -15.97
CA THR A 403 7.88 -16.37 -16.68
C THR A 403 8.71 -15.26 -16.06
N GLY A 404 10.02 -15.43 -16.09
CA GLY A 404 10.95 -14.42 -15.61
C GLY A 404 12.39 -14.84 -15.85
N LEU A 405 13.30 -13.90 -15.76
CA LEU A 405 14.74 -14.20 -15.78
C LEU A 405 15.15 -14.76 -14.42
N VAL A 406 15.94 -15.82 -14.43
CA VAL A 406 16.51 -16.42 -13.22
C VAL A 406 18.03 -16.47 -13.34
N VAL A 407 18.70 -16.31 -12.23
CA VAL A 407 20.16 -16.50 -12.14
C VAL A 407 20.41 -17.98 -11.94
N THR A 408 21.35 -18.53 -12.72
CA THR A 408 21.82 -19.92 -12.58
C THR A 408 23.33 -19.96 -12.49
N ALA A 409 23.87 -21.07 -11.98
CA ALA A 409 25.31 -21.31 -12.06
C ALA A 409 25.78 -21.31 -13.52
N LYS A 410 26.96 -20.79 -13.80
CA LYS A 410 27.61 -20.90 -15.12
C LYS A 410 27.91 -22.36 -15.45
N ASP A 411 28.00 -22.69 -16.74
CA ASP A 411 28.39 -24.02 -17.19
C ASP A 411 29.70 -24.45 -16.54
N GLY A 412 29.73 -25.67 -16.00
CA GLY A 412 30.88 -26.21 -15.29
C GLY A 412 30.93 -25.86 -13.79
N LEU A 413 30.01 -25.06 -13.26
CA LEU A 413 29.84 -24.79 -11.84
C LEU A 413 28.61 -25.51 -11.31
N GLU A 414 28.73 -26.18 -10.15
CA GLU A 414 27.60 -26.84 -9.51
C GLU A 414 26.63 -25.88 -8.83
N SER A 415 27.09 -24.69 -8.44
CA SER A 415 26.31 -23.71 -7.71
C SER A 415 26.78 -22.28 -7.98
N VAL A 416 25.92 -21.34 -7.63
CA VAL A 416 26.21 -19.91 -7.56
C VAL A 416 25.81 -19.41 -6.17
N PRO A 417 26.64 -18.61 -5.50
CA PRO A 417 26.27 -18.05 -4.20
C PRO A 417 25.13 -17.06 -4.37
N VAL A 418 24.14 -17.10 -3.45
CA VAL A 418 23.01 -16.19 -3.36
C VAL A 418 23.05 -15.51 -2.01
N TYR A 419 23.13 -14.20 -2.02
CA TYR A 419 23.18 -13.39 -0.80
C TYR A 419 21.78 -12.95 -0.41
N GLY A 420 21.48 -12.95 0.88
CA GLY A 420 20.14 -12.65 1.40
C GLY A 420 19.78 -11.16 1.35
N ARG A 421 20.79 -10.29 1.12
CA ARG A 421 20.63 -8.84 1.03
C ARG A 421 21.51 -8.29 -0.09
N ALA A 422 21.08 -7.19 -0.69
CA ALA A 422 21.81 -6.51 -1.77
C ALA A 422 22.84 -5.52 -1.20
N TYR A 423 23.76 -6.01 -0.36
CA TYR A 423 24.88 -5.20 0.14
C TYR A 423 26.18 -5.66 -0.48
N PRO A 424 27.13 -4.75 -0.66
CA PRO A 424 28.52 -5.13 -0.93
C PRO A 424 29.08 -6.00 0.23
N GLU A 425 30.05 -6.82 -0.09
CA GLU A 425 30.84 -7.52 0.93
C GLU A 425 31.56 -6.51 1.86
N ALA A 426 31.73 -6.86 3.12
CA ALA A 426 32.39 -5.99 4.09
C ALA A 426 33.75 -5.46 3.59
N SER A 427 34.48 -6.23 2.78
CA SER A 427 35.73 -5.84 2.16
C SER A 427 35.62 -4.76 1.09
N ALA A 428 34.40 -4.50 0.56
CA ALA A 428 34.14 -3.44 -0.42
C ALA A 428 33.97 -2.06 0.22
N TYR A 429 33.79 -2.00 1.54
CA TYR A 429 33.68 -0.74 2.26
C TYR A 429 35.07 -0.20 2.63
N PRO A 430 35.26 1.12 2.62
CA PRO A 430 36.47 1.73 3.16
C PRO A 430 36.70 1.35 4.64
N ALA A 431 37.94 1.33 5.07
CA ALA A 431 38.25 1.08 6.48
C ALA A 431 37.54 2.11 7.40
N GLY A 432 36.82 1.61 8.41
CA GLY A 432 36.08 2.44 9.36
C GLY A 432 34.64 2.74 8.94
N VAL A 433 34.16 2.26 7.79
CA VAL A 433 32.76 2.28 7.42
C VAL A 433 32.12 0.95 7.89
N PRO A 434 31.08 0.96 8.72
CA PRO A 434 30.46 -0.24 9.26
C PRO A 434 29.71 -1.05 8.22
#